data_6a6dc628ddaddfeba4521dbe48668bee
#
_entry.id   6a6dc628ddaddfeba4521dbe48668bee
#
_cell.length_a   1.000
_cell.length_b   1.000
_cell.length_c   1.000
_cell.angle_alpha   90.00
_cell.angle_beta   90.00
_cell.angle_gamma   90.00
#
_symmetry.space_group_name_H-M   'P 1'
#
loop_
_entity.id
_entity.type
_entity.pdbx_description
1 polymer ?
#
loop_
_entity_poly.entity_id
_entity_poly.type
_entity_poly.pdbx_seq_one_letter_code
_entity_poly.pdbx_strand_id
1 'polypeptide(L)'
;SATSLAEVEGAAVDADAAFNSGRYADLRSELAFTVDPDDAKDFDDAVSAACVWLDGPATLRSAHKALAAKVDCPEPGVACAKDDAASAAGERFFILGVHIADVSHYVPWNSQVDLEARERATSVYLVDRVLPMLPEALSNDACSLRPHEERRAMSVEMLIDEKGFVRDARITPSVIKSK
;
A
#
# COMPACT_ATOMS: atom_id res chain seq x y z
N SER A 1 -18.50 -22.33 -1.86
CA SER A 1 -19.25 -22.98 -2.96
C SER A 1 -18.51 -22.75 -4.27
N ALA A 2 -18.70 -23.61 -5.30
CA ALA A 2 -18.02 -23.49 -6.59
C ALA A 2 -18.32 -22.16 -7.31
N THR A 3 -19.40 -21.50 -6.97
CA THR A 3 -19.82 -20.20 -7.55
C THR A 3 -18.97 -19.03 -7.04
N SER A 4 -18.50 -19.10 -5.79
CA SER A 4 -17.65 -18.03 -5.19
C SER A 4 -16.23 -18.01 -5.74
N LEU A 5 -15.70 -19.15 -6.15
CA LEU A 5 -14.36 -19.25 -6.75
C LEU A 5 -14.32 -18.76 -8.20
N ALA A 6 -15.38 -19.03 -8.97
CA ALA A 6 -15.49 -18.57 -10.37
C ALA A 6 -15.59 -17.03 -10.50
N GLU A 7 -16.10 -16.34 -9.47
CA GLU A 7 -16.13 -14.88 -9.42
C GLU A 7 -14.73 -14.27 -9.19
N VAL A 8 -13.79 -15.04 -8.66
CA VAL A 8 -12.43 -14.60 -8.30
C VAL A 8 -11.40 -14.96 -9.38
N GLU A 9 -11.58 -16.05 -10.12
CA GLU A 9 -10.62 -16.58 -11.12
C GLU A 9 -10.42 -15.70 -12.38
N GLY A 10 -10.93 -14.49 -12.42
CA GLY A 10 -10.72 -13.53 -13.50
C GLY A 10 -10.13 -12.19 -13.04
N ALA A 11 -9.82 -12.05 -11.77
CA ALA A 11 -9.44 -10.77 -11.15
C ALA A 11 -7.93 -10.48 -11.20
N ALA A 12 -7.24 -10.89 -12.27
CA ALA A 12 -5.88 -10.41 -12.51
C ALA A 12 -5.88 -8.87 -12.51
N VAL A 13 -4.93 -8.28 -11.78
CA VAL A 13 -4.76 -6.83 -11.71
C VAL A 13 -4.44 -6.32 -13.11
N ASP A 14 -5.42 -5.78 -13.82
CA ASP A 14 -5.16 -4.92 -14.95
C ASP A 14 -4.78 -3.54 -14.39
N ALA A 15 -3.49 -3.38 -14.10
CA ALA A 15 -2.94 -2.14 -13.57
C ALA A 15 -3.15 -0.99 -14.55
N ASP A 16 -3.04 -1.23 -15.84
CA ASP A 16 -3.22 -0.22 -16.88
C ASP A 16 -4.67 0.25 -16.95
N ALA A 17 -5.66 -0.65 -16.84
CA ALA A 17 -7.05 -0.25 -16.73
C ALA A 17 -7.34 0.55 -15.45
N ALA A 18 -6.69 0.21 -14.34
CA ALA A 18 -6.79 0.96 -13.09
C ALA A 18 -6.31 2.42 -13.27
N PHE A 19 -5.15 2.63 -13.90
CA PHE A 19 -4.59 3.97 -14.14
C PHE A 19 -5.41 4.75 -15.17
N ASN A 20 -5.82 4.10 -16.25
CA ASN A 20 -6.63 4.74 -17.29
C ASN A 20 -8.00 5.21 -16.78
N SER A 21 -8.50 4.62 -15.70
CA SER A 21 -9.73 5.09 -15.03
C SER A 21 -9.56 6.43 -14.30
N GLY A 22 -8.32 6.86 -14.04
CA GLY A 22 -7.99 8.04 -13.24
C GLY A 22 -8.34 7.94 -11.74
N ARG A 23 -8.77 6.75 -11.28
CA ARG A 23 -9.18 6.51 -9.88
C ARG A 23 -8.03 6.10 -8.98
N TYR A 24 -6.99 5.46 -9.53
CA TYR A 24 -5.88 4.88 -8.76
C TYR A 24 -4.62 5.73 -8.90
N ALA A 25 -3.95 5.99 -7.79
CA ALA A 25 -2.62 6.57 -7.78
C ALA A 25 -1.57 5.50 -8.15
N ASP A 26 -0.59 5.87 -8.97
CA ASP A 26 0.56 5.01 -9.26
C ASP A 26 1.64 5.21 -8.19
N LEU A 27 1.76 4.24 -7.28
CA LEU A 27 2.76 4.22 -6.21
C LEU A 27 3.76 3.06 -6.39
N ARG A 28 3.85 2.47 -7.59
CA ARG A 28 4.76 1.33 -7.89
C ARG A 28 6.24 1.68 -7.78
N SER A 29 6.57 2.96 -7.92
CA SER A 29 7.94 3.45 -7.78
C SER A 29 8.36 3.66 -6.33
N GLU A 30 7.42 3.66 -5.39
CA GLU A 30 7.72 3.79 -3.98
C GLU A 30 8.32 2.50 -3.43
N LEU A 31 9.25 2.64 -2.49
CA LEU A 31 9.80 1.51 -1.76
C LEU A 31 8.81 1.08 -0.67
N ALA A 32 7.86 0.22 -1.04
CA ALA A 32 6.92 -0.38 -0.11
C ALA A 32 7.40 -1.78 0.29
N PHE A 33 7.19 -2.17 1.55
CA PHE A 33 7.53 -3.49 2.09
C PHE A 33 6.50 -3.92 3.13
N THR A 34 6.33 -5.22 3.28
CA THR A 34 5.51 -5.84 4.33
C THR A 34 6.39 -6.27 5.51
N VAL A 35 5.79 -6.39 6.70
CA VAL A 35 6.49 -6.84 7.92
C VAL A 35 5.68 -7.96 8.56
N ASP A 36 5.83 -9.14 8.02
CA ASP A 36 5.07 -10.33 8.38
C ASP A 36 6.00 -11.47 8.80
N PRO A 37 5.52 -12.50 9.51
CA PRO A 37 6.26 -13.73 9.74
C PRO A 37 6.65 -14.42 8.42
N ASP A 38 7.77 -15.16 8.43
CA ASP A 38 8.32 -15.84 7.24
C ASP A 38 7.37 -16.86 6.60
N ASP A 39 6.41 -17.38 7.34
CA ASP A 39 5.40 -18.32 6.89
C ASP A 39 4.05 -17.69 6.52
N ALA A 40 3.93 -16.37 6.61
CA ALA A 40 2.74 -15.65 6.20
C ALA A 40 2.50 -15.80 4.69
N LYS A 41 1.23 -15.85 4.29
CA LYS A 41 0.79 -15.94 2.90
C LYS A 41 -0.18 -14.81 2.54
N ASP A 42 -0.79 -14.22 3.54
CA ASP A 42 -1.80 -13.18 3.48
C ASP A 42 -1.16 -11.84 3.91
N PHE A 43 -0.45 -11.20 2.98
CA PHE A 43 0.13 -9.88 3.22
C PHE A 43 -0.95 -8.81 3.06
N ASP A 44 -1.60 -8.43 4.15
CA ASP A 44 -2.73 -7.52 4.14
C ASP A 44 -2.32 -6.05 4.14
N ASP A 45 -1.13 -5.73 4.66
CA ASP A 45 -0.61 -4.38 4.74
C ASP A 45 0.86 -4.26 4.34
N ALA A 46 1.19 -3.10 3.82
CA ALA A 46 2.55 -2.70 3.50
C ALA A 46 2.78 -1.26 3.92
N VAL A 47 4.04 -0.91 4.15
CA VAL A 47 4.43 0.44 4.51
C VAL A 47 5.48 0.97 3.55
N SER A 48 5.47 2.28 3.30
CA SER A 48 6.53 3.00 2.60
C SER A 48 6.95 4.22 3.42
N ALA A 49 8.22 4.60 3.33
CA ALA A 49 8.72 5.80 3.99
C ALA A 49 9.75 6.51 3.13
N ALA A 50 9.64 7.83 3.07
CA ALA A 50 10.62 8.68 2.40
C ALA A 50 10.90 9.92 3.25
N CYS A 51 12.13 10.44 3.18
CA CYS A 51 12.51 11.68 3.83
C CYS A 51 12.63 12.80 2.80
N VAL A 52 12.05 13.96 3.08
CA VAL A 52 12.10 15.14 2.23
C VAL A 52 12.43 16.39 3.01
N TRP A 53 13.00 17.39 2.33
CA TRP A 53 13.26 18.71 2.86
C TRP A 53 12.40 19.72 2.12
N LEU A 54 11.66 20.56 2.84
CA LEU A 54 10.78 21.56 2.28
C LEU A 54 11.18 22.95 2.78
N ASP A 55 11.30 23.88 1.85
CA ASP A 55 11.56 25.29 2.08
C ASP A 55 10.30 26.19 1.95
N GLY A 56 9.12 25.54 1.90
CA GLY A 56 7.83 26.18 1.68
C GLY A 56 6.67 25.41 2.33
N PRO A 57 5.46 25.52 1.78
CA PRO A 57 4.28 24.91 2.39
C PRO A 57 4.44 23.41 2.59
N ALA A 58 4.23 22.93 3.83
CA ALA A 58 4.30 21.53 4.22
C ALA A 58 3.02 20.79 3.78
N THR A 59 2.97 20.38 2.51
CA THR A 59 1.87 19.60 1.92
C THR A 59 2.44 18.36 1.23
N LEU A 60 1.63 17.31 1.11
CA LEU A 60 1.98 16.10 0.36
C LEU A 60 2.37 16.44 -1.08
N ARG A 61 1.67 17.38 -1.71
CA ARG A 61 1.99 17.83 -3.08
C ARG A 61 3.38 18.41 -3.20
N SER A 62 3.81 19.27 -2.26
CA SER A 62 5.15 19.85 -2.25
C SER A 62 6.20 18.78 -1.94
N ALA A 63 5.89 17.85 -1.02
CA ALA A 63 6.76 16.75 -0.65
C ALA A 63 7.02 15.79 -1.82
N HIS A 64 5.97 15.35 -2.52
CA HIS A 64 6.13 14.51 -3.73
C HIS A 64 6.90 15.24 -4.85
N LYS A 65 6.67 16.54 -5.03
CA LYS A 65 7.44 17.34 -5.99
C LYS A 65 8.93 17.39 -5.62
N ALA A 66 9.24 17.57 -4.33
CA ALA A 66 10.62 17.56 -3.84
C ALA A 66 11.27 16.19 -3.98
N LEU A 67 10.52 15.12 -3.70
CA LEU A 67 11.00 13.74 -3.88
C LEU A 67 11.30 13.43 -5.35
N ALA A 68 10.40 13.80 -6.26
CA ALA A 68 10.59 13.61 -7.70
C ALA A 68 11.78 14.40 -8.28
N ALA A 69 12.14 15.53 -7.68
CA ALA A 69 13.30 16.32 -8.09
C ALA A 69 14.65 15.69 -7.67
N LYS A 70 14.63 14.70 -6.76
CA LYS A 70 15.85 14.01 -6.25
C LYS A 70 16.17 12.70 -6.98
N VAL A 71 15.71 12.52 -8.21
CA VAL A 71 15.84 11.27 -9.01
C VAL A 71 17.28 10.82 -9.29
N ASP A 72 18.30 11.58 -8.91
CA ASP A 72 19.71 11.21 -9.04
C ASP A 72 20.34 10.55 -7.79
N CYS A 73 19.55 10.12 -6.81
CA CYS A 73 20.09 9.39 -5.65
C CYS A 73 20.16 7.88 -5.99
N PRO A 74 21.36 7.27 -6.06
CA PRO A 74 21.56 5.95 -6.68
C PRO A 74 21.11 4.74 -5.84
N GLU A 75 20.65 4.91 -4.60
CA GLU A 75 20.27 3.79 -3.73
C GLU A 75 18.98 4.06 -2.96
N PRO A 76 17.90 3.26 -3.15
CA PRO A 76 16.76 3.27 -2.25
C PRO A 76 17.16 2.67 -0.90
N GLY A 77 16.91 3.40 0.19
CA GLY A 77 17.15 2.92 1.56
C GLY A 77 18.32 3.57 2.30
N VAL A 78 19.08 4.44 1.67
CA VAL A 78 20.06 5.26 2.38
C VAL A 78 19.32 6.37 3.12
N ALA A 79 19.42 6.35 4.47
CA ALA A 79 18.97 7.45 5.32
C ALA A 79 19.43 8.78 4.73
N CYS A 80 18.55 9.80 4.71
CA CYS A 80 18.93 11.15 4.30
C CYS A 80 20.22 11.56 5.01
N ALA A 81 21.36 11.42 4.33
CA ALA A 81 22.62 11.88 4.85
C ALA A 81 22.52 13.41 5.02
N LYS A 82 22.99 13.92 6.16
CA LYS A 82 22.97 15.34 6.50
C LYS A 82 23.84 16.22 5.58
N ASP A 83 24.48 15.61 4.58
CA ASP A 83 25.60 16.19 3.86
C ASP A 83 25.24 16.84 2.51
N ASP A 84 23.97 16.76 2.08
CA ASP A 84 23.55 17.43 0.86
C ASP A 84 23.28 18.92 1.12
N ALA A 85 23.94 19.78 0.36
CA ALA A 85 23.79 21.24 0.44
C ALA A 85 22.34 21.74 0.30
N ALA A 86 21.42 20.91 -0.23
CA ALA A 86 20.00 21.17 -0.28
C ALA A 86 19.29 21.03 1.10
N SER A 87 19.91 20.35 2.06
CA SER A 87 19.38 20.17 3.43
C SER A 87 19.55 21.42 4.30
N ALA A 88 20.33 22.41 3.85
CA ALA A 88 20.67 23.58 4.64
C ALA A 88 19.59 24.69 4.67
N ALA A 89 18.56 24.61 3.84
CA ALA A 89 17.60 25.70 3.65
C ALA A 89 16.13 25.36 4.00
N GLY A 90 15.80 24.11 4.40
CA GLY A 90 14.41 23.70 4.64
C GLY A 90 14.21 22.93 5.94
N GLU A 91 12.94 22.72 6.31
CA GLU A 91 12.53 21.83 7.39
C GLU A 91 12.43 20.39 6.87
N ARG A 92 12.82 19.42 7.71
CA ARG A 92 12.75 18.00 7.38
C ARG A 92 11.36 17.44 7.67
N PHE A 93 10.85 16.67 6.71
CA PHE A 93 9.60 15.94 6.82
C PHE A 93 9.78 14.49 6.36
N PHE A 94 8.84 13.66 6.78
CA PHE A 94 8.75 12.26 6.38
C PHE A 94 7.42 12.05 5.67
N ILE A 95 7.44 11.39 4.51
CA ILE A 95 6.24 10.84 3.88
C ILE A 95 6.13 9.40 4.37
N LEU A 96 5.08 9.08 5.11
CA LEU A 96 4.75 7.73 5.53
C LEU A 96 3.55 7.27 4.71
N GLY A 97 3.71 6.16 3.97
CA GLY A 97 2.63 5.45 3.30
C GLY A 97 2.24 4.21 4.09
N VAL A 98 0.94 4.01 4.28
CA VAL A 98 0.34 2.77 4.77
C VAL A 98 -0.60 2.27 3.69
N HIS A 99 -0.36 1.07 3.21
CA HIS A 99 -1.05 0.48 2.06
C HIS A 99 -1.77 -0.77 2.52
N ILE A 100 -3.09 -0.76 2.45
CA ILE A 100 -3.93 -1.90 2.82
C ILE A 100 -4.47 -2.55 1.56
N ALA A 101 -4.43 -3.87 1.46
CA ALA A 101 -4.98 -4.62 0.34
C ALA A 101 -6.43 -4.18 0.03
N ASP A 102 -6.71 -3.80 -1.23
CA ASP A 102 -8.05 -3.35 -1.64
C ASP A 102 -8.97 -4.55 -1.89
N VAL A 103 -9.35 -5.21 -0.79
CA VAL A 103 -10.29 -6.35 -0.81
C VAL A 103 -11.63 -5.96 -1.43
N SER A 104 -12.07 -4.72 -1.22
CA SER A 104 -13.36 -4.23 -1.70
C SER A 104 -13.47 -4.18 -3.23
N HIS A 105 -12.32 -4.14 -3.93
CA HIS A 105 -12.28 -4.25 -5.38
C HIS A 105 -12.69 -5.64 -5.87
N TYR A 106 -12.28 -6.69 -5.14
CA TYR A 106 -12.48 -8.10 -5.51
C TYR A 106 -13.79 -8.69 -4.96
N VAL A 107 -14.29 -8.12 -3.86
CA VAL A 107 -15.49 -8.60 -3.16
C VAL A 107 -16.60 -7.56 -3.29
N PRO A 108 -17.48 -7.67 -4.30
CA PRO A 108 -18.61 -6.78 -4.47
C PRO A 108 -19.55 -6.87 -3.28
N TRP A 109 -20.12 -5.73 -2.90
CA TRP A 109 -21.11 -5.64 -1.85
C TRP A 109 -22.32 -6.55 -2.10
N ASN A 110 -22.74 -7.32 -1.10
CA ASN A 110 -23.80 -8.34 -1.18
C ASN A 110 -23.52 -9.51 -2.14
N SER A 111 -22.29 -9.70 -2.59
CA SER A 111 -21.90 -10.94 -3.25
C SER A 111 -21.96 -12.13 -2.28
N GLN A 112 -21.95 -13.35 -2.80
CA GLN A 112 -21.95 -14.54 -1.95
C GLN A 112 -20.72 -14.58 -1.02
N VAL A 113 -19.57 -14.14 -1.53
CA VAL A 113 -18.32 -14.05 -0.73
C VAL A 113 -18.46 -13.02 0.40
N ASP A 114 -19.05 -11.85 0.12
CA ASP A 114 -19.30 -10.81 1.13
C ASP A 114 -20.26 -11.30 2.22
N LEU A 115 -21.34 -12.00 1.84
CA LEU A 115 -22.30 -12.55 2.80
C LEU A 115 -21.66 -13.61 3.70
N GLU A 116 -20.89 -14.55 3.12
CA GLU A 116 -20.14 -15.56 3.91
C GLU A 116 -19.10 -14.91 4.83
N ALA A 117 -18.36 -13.90 4.34
CA ALA A 117 -17.37 -13.19 5.14
C ALA A 117 -18.00 -12.48 6.34
N ARG A 118 -19.18 -11.88 6.16
CA ARG A 118 -19.93 -11.27 7.27
C ARG A 118 -20.41 -12.28 8.30
N GLU A 119 -20.85 -13.46 7.87
CA GLU A 119 -21.25 -14.54 8.79
C GLU A 119 -20.04 -15.06 9.59
N ARG A 120 -18.87 -15.19 8.97
CA ARG A 120 -17.65 -15.61 9.65
C ARG A 120 -17.08 -14.53 10.57
N ALA A 121 -17.20 -13.26 10.17
CA ALA A 121 -16.74 -12.04 10.86
C ALA A 121 -15.23 -11.95 11.14
N THR A 122 -14.49 -13.05 11.14
CA THR A 122 -13.04 -13.08 11.38
C THR A 122 -12.42 -14.37 10.82
N SER A 123 -11.12 -14.37 10.59
CA SER A 123 -10.32 -15.58 10.41
C SER A 123 -10.02 -16.20 11.77
N VAL A 124 -10.04 -17.53 11.85
CA VAL A 124 -9.76 -18.28 13.09
C VAL A 124 -8.48 -19.09 12.90
N TYR A 125 -7.48 -18.81 13.72
CA TYR A 125 -6.19 -19.49 13.70
C TYR A 125 -6.18 -20.59 14.74
N LEU A 126 -6.21 -21.86 14.29
CA LEU A 126 -6.09 -23.04 15.12
C LEU A 126 -4.65 -23.53 15.12
N VAL A 127 -4.32 -24.46 16.03
CA VAL A 127 -2.96 -24.99 16.14
C VAL A 127 -2.47 -25.72 14.87
N ASP A 128 -3.40 -26.36 14.16
CA ASP A 128 -3.13 -27.21 12.99
C ASP A 128 -3.59 -26.62 11.65
N ARG A 129 -4.41 -25.55 11.67
CA ARG A 129 -4.99 -24.95 10.46
C ARG A 129 -5.57 -23.58 10.71
N VAL A 130 -5.73 -22.84 9.61
CA VAL A 130 -6.47 -21.57 9.59
C VAL A 130 -7.84 -21.78 8.94
N LEU A 131 -8.87 -21.18 9.53
CA LEU A 131 -10.19 -21.05 8.94
C LEU A 131 -10.35 -19.59 8.48
N PRO A 132 -10.01 -19.26 7.24
CA PRO A 132 -9.97 -17.87 6.79
C PRO A 132 -11.38 -17.28 6.65
N MET A 133 -11.52 -15.99 6.92
CA MET A 133 -12.77 -15.24 6.69
C MET A 133 -13.12 -15.17 5.21
N LEU A 134 -12.13 -14.95 4.36
CA LEU A 134 -12.25 -14.95 2.91
C LEU A 134 -11.69 -16.25 2.30
N PRO A 135 -12.12 -16.64 1.09
CA PRO A 135 -11.47 -17.74 0.36
C PRO A 135 -9.96 -17.51 0.21
N GLU A 136 -9.14 -18.56 0.36
CA GLU A 136 -7.69 -18.48 0.25
C GLU A 136 -7.21 -17.92 -1.09
N ALA A 137 -7.93 -18.13 -2.19
CA ALA A 137 -7.65 -17.57 -3.49
C ALA A 137 -7.71 -16.01 -3.49
N LEU A 138 -8.46 -15.41 -2.56
CA LEU A 138 -8.46 -13.97 -2.33
C LEU A 138 -7.38 -13.56 -1.33
N SER A 139 -7.42 -14.10 -0.12
CA SER A 139 -6.55 -13.67 0.97
C SER A 139 -5.07 -13.94 0.69
N ASN A 140 -4.75 -15.13 0.13
CA ASN A 140 -3.37 -15.54 -0.07
C ASN A 140 -2.83 -15.22 -1.49
N ASP A 141 -3.68 -14.75 -2.41
CA ASP A 141 -3.29 -14.48 -3.79
C ASP A 141 -3.77 -13.11 -4.27
N ALA A 142 -5.01 -12.96 -4.73
CA ALA A 142 -5.46 -11.77 -5.44
C ALA A 142 -5.35 -10.47 -4.61
N CYS A 143 -5.66 -10.53 -3.31
CA CYS A 143 -5.57 -9.39 -2.40
C CYS A 143 -4.18 -9.23 -1.78
N SER A 144 -3.44 -10.35 -1.58
CA SER A 144 -2.16 -10.34 -0.87
C SER A 144 -1.13 -9.42 -1.55
N LEU A 145 -0.51 -8.53 -0.79
CA LEU A 145 0.50 -7.56 -1.27
C LEU A 145 1.86 -8.23 -1.48
N ARG A 146 1.87 -9.28 -2.29
CA ARG A 146 3.03 -10.16 -2.52
C ARG A 146 4.22 -9.40 -3.11
N PRO A 147 5.45 -9.71 -2.68
CA PRO A 147 6.65 -9.06 -3.18
C PRO A 147 6.78 -9.14 -4.71
N HIS A 148 7.22 -8.04 -5.31
CA HIS A 148 7.50 -7.89 -6.74
C HIS A 148 6.28 -7.99 -7.67
N GLU A 149 5.08 -8.07 -7.13
CA GLU A 149 3.84 -8.08 -7.90
C GLU A 149 3.07 -6.76 -7.76
N GLU A 150 2.39 -6.36 -8.83
CA GLU A 150 1.53 -5.18 -8.80
C GLU A 150 0.22 -5.52 -8.12
N ARG A 151 -0.13 -4.79 -7.07
CA ARG A 151 -1.31 -5.04 -6.25
C ARG A 151 -2.11 -3.77 -6.02
N ARG A 152 -3.43 -3.90 -5.99
CA ARG A 152 -4.33 -2.82 -5.63
C ARG A 152 -4.34 -2.64 -4.12
N ALA A 153 -4.24 -1.40 -3.71
CA ALA A 153 -4.28 -1.03 -2.29
C ALA A 153 -5.14 0.21 -2.08
N MET A 154 -5.64 0.35 -0.87
CA MET A 154 -6.10 1.61 -0.33
C MET A 154 -4.94 2.21 0.45
N SER A 155 -4.39 3.32 -0.03
CA SER A 155 -3.21 3.94 0.56
C SER A 155 -3.57 5.18 1.37
N VAL A 156 -2.99 5.26 2.56
CA VAL A 156 -2.97 6.47 3.39
C VAL A 156 -1.55 7.01 3.36
N GLU A 157 -1.35 8.18 2.79
CA GLU A 157 -0.08 8.89 2.80
C GLU A 157 -0.16 10.04 3.79
N MET A 158 0.84 10.17 4.64
CA MET A 158 0.93 11.18 5.69
C MET A 158 2.25 11.93 5.58
N LEU A 159 2.19 13.26 5.59
CA LEU A 159 3.37 14.11 5.76
C LEU A 159 3.56 14.40 7.24
N ILE A 160 4.68 13.96 7.80
CA ILE A 160 4.97 14.00 9.23
C ILE A 160 6.19 14.89 9.46
N ASP A 161 6.12 15.81 10.42
CA ASP A 161 7.25 16.63 10.82
C ASP A 161 8.21 15.89 11.78
N GLU A 162 9.34 16.52 12.09
CA GLU A 162 10.33 15.95 13.03
C GLU A 162 9.82 15.73 14.45
N LYS A 163 8.71 16.35 14.83
CA LYS A 163 8.08 16.19 16.13
C LYS A 163 7.03 15.06 16.14
N GLY A 164 6.81 14.42 14.99
CA GLY A 164 5.82 13.35 14.82
C GLY A 164 4.40 13.83 14.54
N PHE A 165 4.19 15.13 14.28
CA PHE A 165 2.86 15.63 13.94
C PHE A 165 2.56 15.45 12.45
N VAL A 166 1.39 14.92 12.14
CA VAL A 166 0.86 14.86 10.78
C VAL A 166 0.46 16.26 10.34
N ARG A 167 1.08 16.73 9.26
CA ARG A 167 0.85 18.07 8.68
C ARG A 167 -0.12 18.05 7.53
N ASP A 168 -0.13 16.96 6.77
CA ASP A 168 -1.05 16.73 5.66
C ASP A 168 -1.27 15.22 5.52
N ALA A 169 -2.43 14.81 5.01
CA ALA A 169 -2.73 13.41 4.75
C ALA A 169 -3.70 13.27 3.57
N ARG A 170 -3.58 12.18 2.84
CA ARG A 170 -4.56 11.77 1.84
C ARG A 170 -4.84 10.27 1.91
N ILE A 171 -6.06 9.90 1.55
CA ILE A 171 -6.47 8.50 1.36
C ILE A 171 -6.83 8.36 -0.11
N THR A 172 -6.27 7.37 -0.78
CA THR A 172 -6.52 7.16 -2.20
C THR A 172 -6.39 5.68 -2.57
N PRO A 173 -7.24 5.17 -3.47
CA PRO A 173 -6.97 3.92 -4.14
C PRO A 173 -5.66 4.01 -4.91
N SER A 174 -4.86 2.97 -4.87
CA SER A 174 -3.52 2.97 -5.48
C SER A 174 -3.16 1.61 -6.06
N VAL A 175 -2.12 1.58 -6.87
CA VAL A 175 -1.40 0.36 -7.22
C VAL A 175 0.02 0.50 -6.69
N ILE A 176 0.44 -0.50 -5.91
CA ILE A 176 1.78 -0.60 -5.33
C ILE A 176 2.52 -1.81 -5.89
N LYS A 177 3.82 -1.85 -5.69
CA LYS A 177 4.68 -3.00 -5.94
C LYS A 177 5.63 -3.14 -4.76
N SER A 178 5.32 -4.04 -3.83
CA SER A 178 6.15 -4.29 -2.65
C SER A 178 7.48 -4.97 -3.02
N LYS A 179 8.43 -4.89 -2.13
CA LYS A 179 9.80 -5.44 -2.28
C LYS A 179 10.02 -6.58 -1.33
#